data_35673be77f1ddcb60df9a646a517d2b7
#
_entry.id   35673be77f1ddcb60df9a646a517d2b7
#
_cell.length_a   1.000
_cell.length_b   1.000
_cell.length_c   1.000
_cell.angle_alpha   90.00
_cell.angle_beta   90.00
_cell.angle_gamma   90.00
#
_symmetry.space_group_name_H-M   'P 1'
#
loop_
_entity.id
_entity.type
_entity.pdbx_description
1 polymer ?
#
loop_
_entity_poly.entity_id
_entity_poly.type
_entity_poly.pdbx_seq_one_letter_code
_entity_poly.pdbx_strand_id
1 'polypeptide(L)'
;MKTKNAGQIRSSEIITTYGPGAIFNGKEGVSVMILGLDAWPEAFESEDELSKFKSIHNKFLEDVCKKDHFRMPLNDGGFGGGVPCTVFPSWGYCEFCKTMAEVTGKPDDEKGYYVCKFCQKDYGYKNKILPARLILLCDYGHVQDFPWVEWAHSKTKWQEAGFCDAPVVRWTFGKGGTTLSNYKVKCKTCGKSRTMFGATEPILDPLPSKDGKILELTCSGNAPWLGKKIMCPPKNSESREKKFMKGNHVRASNMYFPMIISALQIPRFQNPIQKNIDDPNNKSVINYLIKKGTSFKDIAADESLGFSKIESSLPKIVDELEYRFNDHVNDEDGIKNREYNDLIRNADIDYKENKTISINDVPIHTELQPYISKIKRIDRLTMIKSVRFFTRGKAPDPYDYTSTIDKNTACKISKSSKINWLPCVETQGEGIFFTLNEERIKEWEKSANGRCKKIIDSYAEFNSKRGWTGNVSSKYILLHTLAHALIRELAYNSGYGESSISERIYSDEKSNAILLYTSSNSSEGSLGGIVRNSTPDEFLMTVKGAINKSRFCSRDPLCIESDLDEGPVHTRLNGSACYACTLLPETSCENFNRLLDRKILGDEKLGFFGALNE
;
A
#
# COMPACT_ATOMS: atom_id res chain seq x y z
N MET A 1 -17.01 -10.80 -29.34
CA MET A 1 -15.85 -10.05 -29.87
C MET A 1 -14.66 -10.46 -29.05
N LYS A 2 -13.62 -11.16 -29.58
CA LYS A 2 -12.45 -11.55 -28.78
C LYS A 2 -11.70 -10.30 -28.34
N THR A 3 -11.70 -9.99 -27.06
CA THR A 3 -10.90 -8.92 -26.45
C THR A 3 -9.44 -9.34 -26.50
N LYS A 4 -8.56 -8.50 -27.07
CA LYS A 4 -7.11 -8.77 -27.03
C LYS A 4 -6.59 -8.56 -25.63
N ASN A 5 -5.86 -9.55 -25.13
CA ASN A 5 -5.24 -9.52 -23.80
C ASN A 5 -3.96 -8.66 -23.84
N ALA A 6 -3.93 -7.57 -23.08
CA ALA A 6 -2.76 -6.68 -22.98
C ALA A 6 -1.59 -7.31 -22.21
N GLY A 7 -1.84 -8.32 -21.38
CA GLY A 7 -0.84 -9.00 -20.58
C GLY A 7 -1.48 -9.79 -19.45
N GLN A 8 -0.65 -10.41 -18.61
CA GLN A 8 -1.07 -11.13 -17.42
C GLN A 8 -0.56 -10.41 -16.18
N ILE A 9 -1.43 -10.22 -15.20
CA ILE A 9 -1.15 -9.59 -13.91
C ILE A 9 -1.66 -10.54 -12.83
N ARG A 10 -0.90 -10.74 -11.77
CA ARG A 10 -1.35 -11.54 -10.62
C ARG A 10 -2.43 -10.78 -9.86
N SER A 11 -3.38 -11.49 -9.24
CA SER A 11 -4.45 -10.86 -8.45
C SER A 11 -3.92 -9.96 -7.33
N SER A 12 -2.80 -10.34 -6.71
CA SER A 12 -2.13 -9.51 -5.70
C SER A 12 -1.55 -8.21 -6.27
N GLU A 13 -1.00 -8.26 -7.49
CA GLU A 13 -0.45 -7.06 -8.15
C GLU A 13 -1.54 -6.06 -8.52
N ILE A 14 -2.77 -6.52 -8.75
CA ILE A 14 -3.92 -5.62 -8.96
C ILE A 14 -4.25 -4.83 -7.68
N ILE A 15 -3.98 -5.39 -6.52
CA ILE A 15 -4.17 -4.68 -5.25
C ILE A 15 -2.98 -3.80 -4.92
N THR A 16 -1.75 -4.29 -5.13
CA THR A 16 -0.53 -3.64 -4.63
C THR A 16 0.14 -2.71 -5.63
N THR A 17 -0.02 -2.93 -6.95
CA THR A 17 0.81 -2.26 -7.97
C THR A 17 0.02 -1.76 -9.16
N TYR A 18 -0.90 -2.56 -9.68
CA TYR A 18 -1.62 -2.30 -10.93
C TYR A 18 -3.13 -2.23 -10.72
N GLY A 19 -3.57 -1.56 -9.67
CA GLY A 19 -4.99 -1.34 -9.40
C GLY A 19 -5.64 -0.31 -10.33
N PRO A 20 -6.93 -0.02 -10.12
CA PRO A 20 -7.65 0.98 -10.90
C PRO A 20 -6.89 2.30 -10.98
N GLY A 21 -6.66 2.79 -12.20
CA GLY A 21 -5.87 4.00 -12.44
C GLY A 21 -4.38 3.76 -12.71
N ALA A 22 -3.81 2.62 -12.35
CA ALA A 22 -2.41 2.32 -12.65
C ALA A 22 -2.15 2.15 -14.15
N ILE A 23 -0.94 2.49 -14.58
CA ILE A 23 -0.49 2.30 -15.97
C ILE A 23 0.30 1.00 -16.04
N PHE A 24 -0.20 0.06 -16.83
CA PHE A 24 0.43 -1.23 -17.09
C PHE A 24 1.06 -1.26 -18.49
N ASN A 25 2.32 -1.67 -18.56
CA ASN A 25 2.99 -1.87 -19.85
C ASN A 25 2.88 -3.34 -20.24
N GLY A 26 1.97 -3.59 -21.15
CA GLY A 26 1.66 -4.93 -21.64
C GLY A 26 2.65 -5.47 -22.65
N LYS A 27 2.30 -6.65 -23.16
CA LYS A 27 3.04 -7.31 -24.25
C LYS A 27 3.08 -6.40 -25.49
N GLU A 28 4.08 -6.63 -26.32
CA GLU A 28 4.25 -5.92 -27.60
C GLU A 28 4.30 -4.38 -27.47
N GLY A 29 4.65 -3.84 -26.27
CA GLY A 29 4.82 -2.41 -26.05
C GLY A 29 3.51 -1.60 -26.07
N VAL A 30 2.38 -2.24 -25.83
CA VAL A 30 1.12 -1.56 -25.59
C VAL A 30 1.08 -1.07 -24.14
N SER A 31 0.77 0.20 -23.94
CA SER A 31 0.59 0.77 -22.61
C SER A 31 -0.90 0.99 -22.36
N VAL A 32 -1.40 0.52 -21.22
CA VAL A 32 -2.81 0.60 -20.85
C VAL A 32 -2.95 1.12 -19.42
N MET A 33 -4.06 1.79 -19.17
CA MET A 33 -4.49 2.18 -17.82
C MET A 33 -5.63 1.27 -17.39
N ILE A 34 -5.52 0.70 -16.19
CA ILE A 34 -6.57 -0.12 -15.58
C ILE A 34 -7.77 0.77 -15.28
N LEU A 35 -8.96 0.34 -15.71
CA LEU A 35 -10.20 1.08 -15.50
C LEU A 35 -10.70 0.95 -14.06
N GLY A 36 -11.52 1.90 -13.64
CA GLY A 36 -12.18 1.89 -12.35
C GLY A 36 -13.22 0.78 -12.23
N LEU A 37 -13.62 0.49 -11.00
CA LEU A 37 -14.54 -0.62 -10.67
C LEU A 37 -15.86 -0.57 -11.43
N ASP A 38 -16.29 0.62 -11.85
CA ASP A 38 -17.51 0.78 -12.66
C ASP A 38 -17.45 0.10 -14.04
N ALA A 39 -16.26 -0.24 -14.50
CA ALA A 39 -16.06 -0.94 -15.77
C ALA A 39 -15.82 -2.45 -15.59
N TRP A 40 -15.67 -2.91 -14.35
CA TRP A 40 -15.41 -4.31 -14.07
C TRP A 40 -16.68 -5.14 -14.24
N PRO A 41 -16.58 -6.40 -14.71
CA PRO A 41 -17.76 -7.25 -14.91
C PRO A 41 -18.67 -7.36 -13.69
N GLU A 42 -18.07 -7.40 -12.52
CA GLU A 42 -18.74 -7.50 -11.22
C GLU A 42 -19.69 -6.32 -10.91
N ALA A 43 -19.55 -5.21 -11.62
CA ALA A 43 -20.44 -4.05 -11.46
C ALA A 43 -21.78 -4.17 -12.23
N PHE A 44 -21.87 -5.13 -13.16
CA PHE A 44 -22.99 -5.23 -14.10
C PHE A 44 -23.79 -6.53 -14.00
N GLU A 45 -23.29 -7.50 -13.23
CA GLU A 45 -23.93 -8.81 -13.16
C GLU A 45 -25.11 -8.83 -12.19
N SER A 46 -26.14 -9.63 -12.51
CA SER A 46 -27.29 -9.87 -11.63
C SER A 46 -26.86 -10.62 -10.35
N GLU A 47 -27.68 -10.57 -9.29
CA GLU A 47 -27.39 -11.26 -8.03
C GLU A 47 -27.13 -12.76 -8.21
N ASP A 48 -27.81 -13.42 -9.14
CA ASP A 48 -27.60 -14.84 -9.45
C ASP A 48 -26.26 -15.12 -10.15
N GLU A 49 -25.76 -14.19 -10.96
CA GLU A 49 -24.44 -14.29 -11.59
C GLU A 49 -23.32 -13.89 -10.62
N LEU A 50 -23.61 -12.98 -9.68
CA LEU A 50 -22.70 -12.57 -8.62
C LEU A 50 -22.34 -13.71 -7.65
N SER A 51 -23.17 -14.75 -7.55
CA SER A 51 -22.85 -15.96 -6.76
C SER A 51 -21.59 -16.68 -7.25
N LYS A 52 -21.16 -16.45 -8.50
CA LYS A 52 -19.90 -16.96 -9.07
C LYS A 52 -18.67 -16.24 -8.53
N PHE A 53 -18.84 -15.04 -7.94
CA PHE A 53 -17.77 -14.27 -7.34
C PHE A 53 -17.78 -14.50 -5.84
N LYS A 54 -16.70 -15.08 -5.31
CA LYS A 54 -16.56 -15.27 -3.87
C LYS A 54 -16.58 -13.92 -3.17
N SER A 55 -17.66 -13.62 -2.46
CA SER A 55 -17.70 -12.50 -1.53
C SER A 55 -16.87 -12.84 -0.30
N ILE A 56 -15.99 -11.92 0.05
CA ILE A 56 -15.12 -12.03 1.22
C ILE A 56 -15.61 -11.01 2.23
N HIS A 57 -15.85 -11.47 3.45
CA HIS A 57 -16.35 -10.67 4.55
C HIS A 57 -15.30 -10.54 5.64
N ASN A 58 -14.97 -9.31 6.01
CA ASN A 58 -14.19 -8.97 7.18
C ASN A 58 -14.79 -7.72 7.82
N LYS A 59 -15.43 -7.90 8.97
CA LYS A 59 -16.21 -6.83 9.60
C LYS A 59 -15.38 -5.58 9.90
N PHE A 60 -14.10 -5.73 10.26
CA PHE A 60 -13.24 -4.58 10.55
C PHE A 60 -12.97 -3.75 9.30
N LEU A 61 -12.63 -4.42 8.20
CA LEU A 61 -12.42 -3.76 6.92
C LEU A 61 -13.72 -3.17 6.38
N GLU A 62 -14.86 -3.85 6.55
CA GLU A 62 -16.17 -3.35 6.13
C GLU A 62 -16.52 -2.05 6.85
N ASP A 63 -16.35 -2.01 8.18
CA ASP A 63 -16.63 -0.84 8.99
C ASP A 63 -15.73 0.35 8.63
N VAL A 64 -14.41 0.15 8.49
CA VAL A 64 -13.46 1.20 8.13
C VAL A 64 -13.64 1.68 6.69
N CYS A 65 -13.87 0.76 5.76
CA CYS A 65 -14.06 1.11 4.35
C CYS A 65 -15.47 1.60 4.01
N LYS A 66 -16.44 1.42 4.92
CA LYS A 66 -17.87 1.66 4.70
C LYS A 66 -18.37 0.93 3.46
N LYS A 67 -18.06 -0.38 3.40
CA LYS A 67 -18.40 -1.29 2.32
C LYS A 67 -19.02 -2.56 2.89
N ASP A 68 -19.89 -3.20 2.11
CA ASP A 68 -20.64 -4.37 2.56
C ASP A 68 -19.82 -5.66 2.46
N HIS A 69 -18.87 -5.72 1.52
CA HIS A 69 -18.01 -6.88 1.29
C HIS A 69 -16.81 -6.55 0.40
N PHE A 70 -15.97 -7.56 0.19
CA PHE A 70 -14.81 -7.51 -0.70
C PHE A 70 -14.90 -8.61 -1.76
N ARG A 71 -14.19 -8.43 -2.89
CA ARG A 71 -14.15 -9.40 -3.99
C ARG A 71 -12.73 -9.57 -4.51
N MET A 72 -12.37 -10.80 -4.81
CA MET A 72 -11.11 -11.06 -5.54
C MET A 72 -11.29 -10.65 -7.00
N PRO A 73 -10.27 -10.02 -7.61
CA PRO A 73 -10.26 -9.78 -9.06
C PRO A 73 -10.43 -11.08 -9.81
N LEU A 74 -11.20 -11.05 -10.91
CA LEU A 74 -11.44 -12.22 -11.74
C LEU A 74 -10.12 -12.82 -12.24
N ASN A 75 -9.94 -14.09 -11.99
CA ASN A 75 -8.95 -14.91 -12.68
C ASN A 75 -9.49 -15.29 -14.08
N ASP A 76 -8.59 -15.41 -15.06
CA ASP A 76 -8.87 -15.73 -16.47
C ASP A 76 -9.49 -17.13 -16.72
N GLY A 77 -10.01 -17.77 -15.67
CA GLY A 77 -10.51 -19.15 -15.61
C GLY A 77 -11.83 -19.41 -16.33
N GLY A 78 -12.14 -18.76 -17.46
CA GLY A 78 -13.18 -19.26 -18.34
C GLY A 78 -14.34 -18.33 -18.67
N PHE A 79 -14.41 -17.11 -18.15
CA PHE A 79 -15.49 -16.16 -18.46
C PHE A 79 -15.10 -15.06 -19.46
N GLY A 80 -13.91 -15.15 -20.08
CA GLY A 80 -13.51 -14.26 -21.18
C GLY A 80 -13.23 -12.81 -20.78
N GLY A 81 -13.06 -12.49 -19.52
CA GLY A 81 -12.91 -11.13 -19.07
C GLY A 81 -11.85 -10.98 -17.97
N GLY A 82 -10.66 -10.54 -18.32
CA GLY A 82 -9.71 -10.00 -17.35
C GLY A 82 -10.13 -8.61 -16.87
N VAL A 83 -9.29 -7.96 -16.07
CA VAL A 83 -9.52 -6.60 -15.58
C VAL A 83 -9.55 -5.61 -16.75
N PRO A 84 -10.62 -4.82 -16.92
CA PRO A 84 -10.78 -3.90 -18.04
C PRO A 84 -9.73 -2.79 -18.03
N CYS A 85 -9.24 -2.42 -19.21
CA CYS A 85 -8.25 -1.38 -19.36
C CYS A 85 -8.50 -0.52 -20.62
N THR A 86 -7.90 0.67 -20.65
CA THR A 86 -7.93 1.58 -21.80
C THR A 86 -6.49 1.92 -22.21
N VAL A 87 -6.29 2.23 -23.50
CA VAL A 87 -4.98 2.67 -23.98
C VAL A 87 -4.64 4.03 -23.35
N PHE A 88 -3.50 4.09 -22.70
CA PHE A 88 -2.96 5.33 -22.13
C PHE A 88 -1.46 5.17 -21.84
N PRO A 89 -0.61 6.14 -22.24
CA PRO A 89 -0.93 7.34 -23.01
C PRO A 89 -1.50 7.03 -24.40
N SER A 90 -2.33 7.93 -24.95
CA SER A 90 -2.85 7.78 -26.30
C SER A 90 -1.83 8.19 -27.39
N TRP A 91 -0.76 8.84 -27.00
CA TRP A 91 0.35 9.21 -27.90
C TRP A 91 1.47 8.21 -27.84
N GLY A 92 2.09 7.96 -29.01
CA GLY A 92 3.28 7.14 -29.16
C GLY A 92 4.23 7.68 -30.21
N TYR A 93 5.39 7.06 -30.35
CA TYR A 93 6.37 7.36 -31.38
C TYR A 93 6.82 6.10 -32.10
N CYS A 94 7.00 6.19 -33.42
CA CYS A 94 7.53 5.08 -34.20
C CYS A 94 8.99 4.83 -33.83
N GLU A 95 9.34 3.59 -33.56
CA GLU A 95 10.72 3.24 -33.19
C GLU A 95 11.72 3.47 -34.36
N PHE A 96 11.23 3.40 -35.61
CA PHE A 96 12.09 3.63 -36.81
C PHE A 96 12.13 5.11 -37.20
N CYS A 97 11.02 5.68 -37.68
CA CYS A 97 11.01 7.05 -38.21
C CYS A 97 10.89 8.13 -37.12
N LYS A 98 10.74 7.76 -35.85
CA LYS A 98 10.58 8.66 -34.69
C LYS A 98 9.39 9.62 -34.77
N THR A 99 8.50 9.47 -35.76
CA THR A 99 7.31 10.29 -35.90
C THR A 99 6.36 9.94 -34.74
N MET A 100 5.85 10.96 -34.10
CA MET A 100 4.84 10.83 -33.03
C MET A 100 3.44 10.82 -33.64
N ALA A 101 2.60 9.98 -33.10
CA ALA A 101 1.22 9.85 -33.54
C ALA A 101 0.33 9.49 -32.37
N GLU A 102 -0.91 9.91 -32.47
CA GLU A 102 -1.95 9.43 -31.56
C GLU A 102 -2.34 8.01 -31.94
N VAL A 103 -2.36 7.14 -30.92
CA VAL A 103 -2.69 5.73 -31.05
C VAL A 103 -4.20 5.60 -30.98
N THR A 104 -4.84 5.38 -32.09
CA THR A 104 -6.31 5.26 -32.22
C THR A 104 -6.70 3.88 -32.73
N GLY A 105 -7.84 3.37 -32.26
CA GLY A 105 -8.37 2.09 -32.70
C GLY A 105 -7.71 0.88 -32.04
N LYS A 106 -7.68 -0.26 -32.75
CA LYS A 106 -7.10 -1.51 -32.27
C LYS A 106 -5.67 -1.70 -32.77
N PRO A 107 -4.81 -2.44 -32.03
CA PRO A 107 -3.55 -2.93 -32.58
C PRO A 107 -3.76 -3.76 -33.84
N ASP A 108 -2.73 -3.85 -34.69
CA ASP A 108 -2.74 -4.73 -35.86
C ASP A 108 -3.00 -6.18 -35.44
N ASP A 109 -3.89 -6.87 -36.15
CA ASP A 109 -4.39 -8.19 -35.72
C ASP A 109 -3.31 -9.28 -35.81
N GLU A 110 -2.39 -9.17 -36.77
CA GLU A 110 -1.28 -10.13 -36.92
C GLU A 110 -0.13 -9.84 -35.96
N LYS A 111 0.21 -8.55 -35.78
CA LYS A 111 1.42 -8.11 -35.06
C LYS A 111 1.17 -7.87 -33.56
N GLY A 112 -0.06 -7.61 -33.15
CA GLY A 112 -0.39 -7.34 -31.75
C GLY A 112 0.03 -5.96 -31.24
N TYR A 113 0.66 -5.10 -32.07
CA TYR A 113 1.09 -3.75 -31.75
C TYR A 113 0.51 -2.69 -32.68
N TYR A 114 0.62 -1.42 -32.34
CA TYR A 114 0.19 -0.31 -33.19
C TYR A 114 1.22 -0.02 -34.28
N VAL A 115 0.76 0.08 -35.53
CA VAL A 115 1.59 0.27 -36.72
C VAL A 115 1.70 1.73 -37.09
N CYS A 116 2.91 2.16 -37.46
CA CYS A 116 3.19 3.51 -37.94
C CYS A 116 2.64 3.72 -39.34
N LYS A 117 1.58 4.53 -39.45
CA LYS A 117 0.95 4.87 -40.75
C LYS A 117 1.93 5.59 -41.71
N PHE A 118 2.87 6.36 -41.17
CA PHE A 118 3.88 7.04 -42.00
C PHE A 118 4.87 6.05 -42.62
N CYS A 119 5.39 5.10 -41.86
CA CYS A 119 6.30 4.08 -42.40
C CYS A 119 5.57 3.14 -43.35
N GLN A 120 4.33 2.80 -43.09
CA GLN A 120 3.52 1.96 -43.94
C GLN A 120 3.26 2.64 -45.30
N LYS A 121 2.95 3.96 -45.29
CA LYS A 121 2.74 4.75 -46.52
C LYS A 121 4.02 4.99 -47.31
N ASP A 122 5.10 5.41 -46.62
CA ASP A 122 6.31 5.89 -47.27
C ASP A 122 7.25 4.74 -47.69
N TYR A 123 7.22 3.60 -46.97
CA TYR A 123 8.19 2.50 -47.13
C TYR A 123 7.58 1.12 -47.23
N GLY A 124 6.25 0.98 -47.06
CA GLY A 124 5.56 -0.31 -47.04
C GLY A 124 5.77 -1.15 -45.78
N TYR A 125 6.51 -0.65 -44.76
CA TYR A 125 6.85 -1.40 -43.58
C TYR A 125 5.86 -1.15 -42.41
N LYS A 126 5.46 -2.22 -41.75
CA LYS A 126 4.62 -2.19 -40.53
C LYS A 126 5.49 -1.97 -39.28
N ASN A 127 6.13 -0.81 -39.17
CA ASN A 127 6.96 -0.49 -38.01
C ASN A 127 6.12 -0.17 -36.77
N LYS A 128 6.59 -0.58 -35.59
CA LYS A 128 5.93 -0.45 -34.31
C LYS A 128 5.88 0.99 -33.81
N ILE A 129 4.76 1.37 -33.20
CA ILE A 129 4.63 2.57 -32.38
C ILE A 129 4.81 2.17 -30.91
N LEU A 130 5.77 2.79 -30.25
CA LEU A 130 6.00 2.68 -28.80
C LEU A 130 5.24 3.79 -28.07
N PRO A 131 4.68 3.54 -26.88
CA PRO A 131 3.96 4.56 -26.13
C PRO A 131 4.89 5.72 -25.72
N ALA A 132 4.35 6.92 -25.71
CA ALA A 132 5.06 8.10 -25.23
C ALA A 132 5.39 7.92 -23.74
N ARG A 133 6.60 8.34 -23.34
CA ARG A 133 7.08 8.12 -21.97
C ARG A 133 6.74 9.25 -21.01
N LEU A 134 6.27 10.38 -21.52
CA LEU A 134 5.92 11.57 -20.75
C LEU A 134 4.43 11.85 -20.89
N ILE A 135 3.79 12.13 -19.77
CA ILE A 135 2.39 12.57 -19.65
C ILE A 135 2.34 13.81 -18.77
N LEU A 136 1.21 14.48 -18.73
CA LEU A 136 0.96 15.56 -17.77
C LEU A 136 0.25 15.04 -16.52
N LEU A 137 0.67 15.56 -15.38
CA LEU A 137 0.15 15.24 -14.05
C LEU A 137 -0.13 16.52 -13.26
N CYS A 138 -1.24 16.59 -12.52
CA CYS A 138 -1.51 17.62 -11.52
C CYS A 138 -1.39 17.07 -10.08
N ASP A 139 -1.34 17.98 -9.11
CA ASP A 139 -1.18 17.61 -7.68
C ASP A 139 -2.38 16.81 -7.10
N TYR A 140 -3.52 16.78 -7.79
CA TYR A 140 -4.69 15.96 -7.43
C TYR A 140 -4.77 14.64 -8.18
N GLY A 141 -3.67 14.22 -8.82
CA GLY A 141 -3.54 12.92 -9.48
C GLY A 141 -4.24 12.77 -10.84
N HIS A 142 -4.82 13.85 -11.40
CA HIS A 142 -5.37 13.81 -12.75
C HIS A 142 -4.24 13.73 -13.78
N VAL A 143 -4.47 13.00 -14.86
CA VAL A 143 -3.47 12.77 -15.90
C VAL A 143 -4.04 13.03 -17.29
N GLN A 144 -3.20 13.51 -18.18
CA GLN A 144 -3.51 13.65 -19.60
C GLN A 144 -2.26 13.47 -20.46
N ASP A 145 -2.45 13.23 -21.75
CA ASP A 145 -1.34 13.18 -22.68
C ASP A 145 -0.55 14.48 -22.70
N PHE A 146 0.75 14.38 -22.93
CA PHE A 146 1.59 15.56 -23.12
C PHE A 146 1.24 16.23 -24.47
N PRO A 147 1.13 17.56 -24.54
CA PRO A 147 0.73 18.28 -25.76
C PRO A 147 1.92 18.41 -26.74
N TRP A 148 2.26 17.32 -27.41
CA TRP A 148 3.46 17.22 -28.22
C TRP A 148 3.52 18.21 -29.38
N VAL A 149 2.36 18.45 -30.02
CA VAL A 149 2.26 19.35 -31.16
C VAL A 149 2.37 20.79 -30.70
N GLU A 150 1.65 21.17 -29.67
CA GLU A 150 1.63 22.47 -29.04
C GLU A 150 3.00 22.83 -28.48
N TRP A 151 3.67 21.85 -27.86
CA TRP A 151 5.01 22.00 -27.31
C TRP A 151 6.04 22.34 -28.39
N ALA A 152 6.02 21.63 -29.51
CA ALA A 152 6.93 21.89 -30.63
C ALA A 152 6.74 23.26 -31.27
N HIS A 153 5.51 23.79 -31.20
CA HIS A 153 5.12 25.07 -31.82
C HIS A 153 5.08 26.25 -30.84
N SER A 154 5.43 26.04 -29.59
CA SER A 154 5.45 27.06 -28.56
C SER A 154 6.59 28.06 -28.76
N LYS A 155 6.48 29.23 -28.10
CA LYS A 155 7.53 30.25 -28.10
C LYS A 155 8.81 29.73 -27.46
N THR A 156 9.93 30.04 -28.08
CA THR A 156 11.27 29.81 -27.52
C THR A 156 12.14 31.05 -27.78
N LYS A 157 13.35 31.11 -27.25
CA LYS A 157 14.29 32.18 -27.55
C LYS A 157 14.54 32.36 -29.05
N TRP A 158 14.34 31.30 -29.85
CA TRP A 158 14.72 31.23 -31.26
C TRP A 158 13.55 31.06 -32.23
N GLN A 159 12.30 30.99 -31.71
CA GLN A 159 11.10 30.87 -32.55
C GLN A 159 9.90 31.53 -31.91
N GLU A 160 9.06 32.15 -32.72
CA GLU A 160 7.74 32.62 -32.29
C GLU A 160 6.72 31.49 -32.21
N ALA A 161 5.76 31.61 -31.29
CA ALA A 161 4.67 30.66 -31.18
C ALA A 161 3.80 30.65 -32.43
N GLY A 162 3.19 29.52 -32.77
CA GLY A 162 2.21 29.41 -33.84
C GLY A 162 2.22 28.07 -34.56
N PHE A 163 1.04 27.63 -34.95
CA PHE A 163 0.83 26.36 -35.67
C PHE A 163 1.10 26.49 -37.16
N CYS A 164 1.37 25.35 -37.79
CA CYS A 164 1.32 25.18 -39.25
C CYS A 164 0.10 24.33 -39.62
N ASP A 165 -0.33 24.36 -40.89
CA ASP A 165 -1.59 23.75 -41.36
C ASP A 165 -1.71 22.24 -41.09
N ALA A 166 -0.59 21.50 -41.23
CA ALA A 166 -0.55 20.06 -41.08
C ALA A 166 0.66 19.62 -40.22
N PRO A 167 0.62 19.80 -38.90
CA PRO A 167 1.77 19.52 -38.04
C PRO A 167 2.04 18.02 -37.92
N VAL A 168 3.27 17.62 -38.25
CA VAL A 168 3.78 16.26 -38.05
C VAL A 168 5.02 16.35 -37.18
N VAL A 169 4.90 15.95 -35.92
CA VAL A 169 5.99 16.06 -34.96
C VAL A 169 6.83 14.79 -34.86
N ARG A 170 8.09 14.97 -34.58
CA ARG A 170 9.09 13.90 -34.36
C ARG A 170 9.78 14.07 -33.03
N TRP A 171 10.04 12.95 -32.41
CA TRP A 171 10.94 12.83 -31.28
C TRP A 171 12.38 12.72 -31.78
N THR A 172 13.27 13.61 -31.36
CA THR A 172 14.67 13.62 -31.80
C THR A 172 15.60 13.69 -30.60
N PHE A 173 16.76 13.08 -30.76
CA PHE A 173 17.83 13.08 -29.76
C PHE A 173 18.77 14.26 -30.01
N GLY A 174 19.12 15.00 -28.96
CA GLY A 174 20.15 16.02 -29.01
C GLY A 174 21.55 15.40 -28.93
N LYS A 175 22.56 16.16 -29.39
CA LYS A 175 23.98 15.78 -29.27
C LYS A 175 24.47 16.12 -27.85
N GLY A 176 24.35 15.28 -26.85
CA GLY A 176 24.89 15.69 -25.54
C GLY A 176 24.42 14.91 -24.31
N GLY A 177 23.95 13.69 -24.50
CA GLY A 177 23.63 12.83 -23.35
C GLY A 177 22.18 12.37 -23.29
N THR A 178 21.88 11.53 -22.30
CA THR A 178 20.62 10.81 -22.16
C THR A 178 19.59 11.52 -21.27
N THR A 179 19.88 12.74 -20.79
CA THR A 179 18.95 13.51 -19.96
C THR A 179 17.75 13.99 -20.76
N LEU A 180 16.56 14.04 -20.14
CA LEU A 180 15.32 14.46 -20.78
C LEU A 180 15.45 15.83 -21.47
N SER A 181 16.18 16.76 -20.88
CA SER A 181 16.42 18.10 -21.43
C SER A 181 17.10 18.10 -22.81
N ASN A 182 17.85 17.05 -23.15
CA ASN A 182 18.52 16.92 -24.46
C ASN A 182 17.61 16.36 -25.56
N TYR A 183 16.43 15.85 -25.18
CA TYR A 183 15.45 15.45 -26.17
C TYR A 183 14.72 16.66 -26.73
N LYS A 184 14.30 16.56 -27.96
CA LYS A 184 13.67 17.63 -28.72
C LYS A 184 12.46 17.11 -29.51
N VAL A 185 11.38 17.85 -29.47
CA VAL A 185 10.24 17.63 -30.35
C VAL A 185 10.35 18.63 -31.51
N LYS A 186 10.34 18.12 -32.76
CA LYS A 186 10.47 18.93 -33.96
C LYS A 186 9.31 18.64 -34.92
N CYS A 187 8.67 19.68 -35.42
CA CYS A 187 7.72 19.57 -36.52
C CYS A 187 8.45 19.34 -37.85
N LYS A 188 8.08 18.29 -38.57
CA LYS A 188 8.59 18.00 -39.90
C LYS A 188 8.13 19.00 -40.96
N THR A 189 6.90 19.50 -40.79
CA THR A 189 6.24 20.36 -41.77
C THR A 189 6.83 21.77 -41.79
N CYS A 190 6.94 22.43 -40.63
CA CYS A 190 7.40 23.82 -40.58
C CYS A 190 8.79 23.98 -39.94
N GLY A 191 9.41 22.92 -39.46
CA GLY A 191 10.76 22.95 -38.84
C GLY A 191 10.80 23.46 -37.40
N LYS A 192 9.71 24.02 -36.85
CA LYS A 192 9.65 24.48 -35.46
C LYS A 192 9.97 23.36 -34.49
N SER A 193 10.63 23.71 -33.39
CA SER A 193 11.06 22.69 -32.42
C SER A 193 11.33 23.27 -31.04
N ARG A 194 11.09 22.45 -30.00
CA ARG A 194 11.43 22.77 -28.60
C ARG A 194 12.07 21.58 -27.91
N THR A 195 13.09 21.86 -27.06
CA THR A 195 13.69 20.85 -26.19
C THR A 195 12.73 20.50 -25.07
N MET A 196 12.94 19.37 -24.39
CA MET A 196 12.13 18.96 -23.23
C MET A 196 12.59 19.61 -21.91
N PHE A 197 13.50 20.60 -22.00
CA PHE A 197 13.89 21.40 -20.84
C PHE A 197 12.67 22.11 -20.25
N GLY A 198 12.47 22.03 -18.93
CA GLY A 198 11.32 22.58 -18.22
C GLY A 198 10.00 21.78 -18.36
N ALA A 199 9.98 20.69 -19.13
CA ALA A 199 8.76 19.90 -19.31
C ALA A 199 8.30 19.18 -18.03
N THR A 200 9.19 18.94 -17.07
CA THR A 200 8.90 18.31 -15.76
C THR A 200 8.57 19.29 -14.64
N GLU A 201 8.71 20.57 -14.92
CA GLU A 201 8.26 21.66 -14.04
C GLU A 201 6.80 22.04 -14.35
N PRO A 202 6.12 22.78 -13.46
CA PRO A 202 4.82 23.38 -13.79
C PRO A 202 4.93 24.23 -15.06
N ILE A 203 4.18 23.87 -16.10
CA ILE A 203 4.24 24.56 -17.39
C ILE A 203 3.36 25.80 -17.32
N LEU A 204 3.99 26.92 -16.97
CA LEU A 204 3.33 28.23 -16.79
C LEU A 204 3.16 28.97 -18.11
N ASP A 205 4.10 28.80 -19.04
CA ASP A 205 4.04 29.46 -20.34
C ASP A 205 2.88 28.90 -21.16
N PRO A 206 2.01 29.77 -21.67
CA PRO A 206 0.91 29.34 -22.51
C PRO A 206 1.43 28.79 -23.85
N LEU A 207 0.76 27.73 -24.33
CA LEU A 207 1.08 27.10 -25.61
C LEU A 207 0.12 27.58 -26.70
N PRO A 208 0.55 27.58 -27.98
CA PRO A 208 -0.35 27.84 -29.08
C PRO A 208 -1.36 26.70 -29.26
N SER A 209 -2.58 27.02 -29.61
CA SER A 209 -3.62 26.03 -29.98
C SER A 209 -3.89 26.08 -31.48
N LYS A 210 -4.38 24.97 -32.03
CA LYS A 210 -4.68 24.82 -33.45
C LYS A 210 -5.75 25.80 -33.94
N ASP A 211 -6.67 26.21 -33.09
CA ASP A 211 -7.73 27.18 -33.38
C ASP A 211 -7.29 28.64 -33.16
N GLY A 212 -5.99 28.89 -33.04
CA GLY A 212 -5.43 30.24 -32.85
C GLY A 212 -5.56 30.79 -31.42
N LYS A 213 -6.15 30.02 -30.50
CA LYS A 213 -6.25 30.38 -29.09
C LYS A 213 -4.97 30.05 -28.33
N ILE A 214 -4.87 30.56 -27.13
CA ILE A 214 -3.82 30.24 -26.18
C ILE A 214 -4.29 29.09 -25.31
N LEU A 215 -3.46 28.04 -25.19
CA LEU A 215 -3.71 26.90 -24.33
C LEU A 215 -2.89 27.05 -23.03
N GLU A 216 -3.57 27.39 -21.94
CA GLU A 216 -2.99 27.26 -20.61
C GLU A 216 -3.00 25.78 -20.19
N LEU A 217 -1.87 25.26 -19.77
CA LEU A 217 -1.78 23.88 -19.30
C LEU A 217 -2.24 23.73 -17.84
N THR A 218 -3.45 24.19 -17.58
CA THR A 218 -4.14 23.96 -16.32
C THR A 218 -4.88 22.63 -16.35
N CYS A 219 -5.07 22.04 -15.18
CA CYS A 219 -5.70 20.73 -15.10
C CYS A 219 -7.17 20.77 -15.54
N SER A 220 -7.52 19.97 -16.54
CA SER A 220 -8.91 19.81 -17.01
C SER A 220 -9.72 18.78 -16.20
N GLY A 221 -9.12 18.19 -15.15
CA GLY A 221 -9.73 17.16 -14.33
C GLY A 221 -9.84 15.79 -15.03
N ASN A 222 -9.03 15.53 -16.04
CA ASN A 222 -9.11 14.28 -16.78
C ASN A 222 -8.73 13.07 -15.92
N ALA A 223 -9.66 12.11 -15.81
CA ALA A 223 -9.51 10.86 -15.08
C ALA A 223 -9.83 9.68 -16.01
N PRO A 224 -8.87 9.27 -16.87
CA PRO A 224 -9.13 8.25 -17.89
C PRO A 224 -9.63 6.93 -17.33
N TRP A 225 -9.16 6.54 -16.14
CA TRP A 225 -9.60 5.31 -15.46
C TRP A 225 -11.08 5.32 -15.05
N LEU A 226 -11.69 6.48 -14.89
CA LEU A 226 -13.12 6.62 -14.60
C LEU A 226 -13.93 6.98 -15.85
N GLY A 227 -13.28 7.18 -17.00
CA GLY A 227 -13.92 7.60 -18.24
C GLY A 227 -14.65 8.94 -18.13
N LYS A 228 -14.21 9.84 -17.24
CA LYS A 228 -14.83 11.16 -17.03
C LYS A 228 -13.84 12.24 -16.63
N LYS A 229 -14.26 13.48 -16.71
CA LYS A 229 -13.58 14.63 -16.10
C LYS A 229 -14.12 14.85 -14.68
N ILE A 230 -13.23 15.15 -13.76
CA ILE A 230 -13.53 15.47 -12.37
C ILE A 230 -13.12 16.93 -12.13
N MET A 231 -13.89 17.67 -11.32
CA MET A 231 -13.55 19.06 -11.00
C MET A 231 -12.15 19.15 -10.37
N CYS A 232 -11.32 20.05 -10.91
CA CYS A 232 -9.98 20.30 -10.41
C CYS A 232 -9.75 21.84 -10.29
N PRO A 233 -9.37 22.35 -9.12
CA PRO A 233 -9.30 21.64 -7.83
C PRO A 233 -10.67 21.14 -7.34
N PRO A 234 -10.70 20.15 -6.44
CA PRO A 234 -11.95 19.68 -5.84
C PRO A 234 -12.68 20.79 -5.08
N LYS A 235 -14.02 20.67 -4.95
CA LYS A 235 -14.86 21.72 -4.31
C LYS A 235 -14.42 22.10 -2.90
N ASN A 236 -13.90 21.14 -2.15
CA ASN A 236 -13.50 21.29 -0.74
C ASN A 236 -12.00 21.59 -0.57
N SER A 237 -11.27 21.89 -1.65
CA SER A 237 -9.85 22.25 -1.53
C SER A 237 -9.70 23.65 -0.93
N GLU A 238 -8.65 23.84 -0.13
CA GLU A 238 -8.29 25.13 0.50
C GLU A 238 -8.01 26.22 -0.54
N SER A 239 -7.47 25.84 -1.69
CA SER A 239 -7.20 26.75 -2.82
C SER A 239 -8.12 26.43 -4.00
N ARG A 240 -8.83 27.44 -4.49
CA ARG A 240 -9.63 27.37 -5.71
C ARG A 240 -8.85 27.73 -6.97
N GLU A 241 -7.56 28.03 -6.84
CA GLU A 241 -6.70 28.36 -7.98
C GLU A 241 -6.52 27.16 -8.90
N LYS A 242 -6.60 27.39 -10.20
CA LYS A 242 -6.29 26.39 -11.20
C LYS A 242 -4.85 25.92 -11.05
N LYS A 243 -4.65 24.60 -11.00
CA LYS A 243 -3.31 24.02 -10.88
C LYS A 243 -2.71 23.76 -12.25
N PHE A 244 -1.53 24.30 -12.47
CA PHE A 244 -0.74 23.99 -13.66
C PHE A 244 -0.27 22.54 -13.62
N MET A 245 -0.25 21.91 -14.79
CA MET A 245 0.23 20.55 -14.94
C MET A 245 1.73 20.54 -15.23
N LYS A 246 2.38 19.46 -14.83
CA LYS A 246 3.80 19.19 -15.10
C LYS A 246 3.97 17.85 -15.78
N GLY A 247 4.99 17.74 -16.61
CA GLY A 247 5.34 16.47 -17.22
C GLY A 247 5.88 15.49 -16.19
N ASN A 248 5.44 14.24 -16.28
CA ASN A 248 5.94 13.15 -15.46
C ASN A 248 6.18 11.91 -16.30
N HIS A 249 7.22 11.14 -15.96
CA HIS A 249 7.51 9.90 -16.67
C HIS A 249 6.50 8.82 -16.28
N VAL A 250 5.91 8.12 -17.24
CA VAL A 250 4.87 7.09 -16.99
C VAL A 250 5.33 5.93 -16.10
N ARG A 251 6.64 5.71 -15.98
CA ARG A 251 7.25 4.68 -15.13
C ARG A 251 7.94 5.26 -13.89
N ALA A 252 7.69 6.53 -13.57
CA ALA A 252 8.22 7.09 -12.34
C ALA A 252 7.53 6.45 -11.13
N SER A 253 8.28 6.22 -10.06
CA SER A 253 7.77 5.62 -8.83
C SER A 253 6.62 6.39 -8.19
N ASN A 254 6.53 7.69 -8.48
CA ASN A 254 5.46 8.56 -7.99
C ASN A 254 4.16 8.53 -8.83
N MET A 255 4.06 7.62 -9.82
CA MET A 255 2.87 7.53 -10.67
C MET A 255 1.70 6.81 -10.04
N TYR A 256 1.93 5.97 -9.06
CA TYR A 256 0.87 5.20 -8.43
C TYR A 256 1.26 4.77 -7.01
N PHE A 257 0.55 5.28 -6.03
CA PHE A 257 0.66 4.88 -4.63
C PHE A 257 -0.70 4.33 -4.19
N PRO A 258 -0.89 3.01 -4.21
CA PRO A 258 -2.12 2.41 -3.73
C PRO A 258 -2.26 2.60 -2.22
N MET A 259 -3.44 3.01 -1.77
CA MET A 259 -3.77 3.03 -0.36
C MET A 259 -4.41 1.70 0.00
N ILE A 260 -3.56 0.82 0.53
CA ILE A 260 -3.92 -0.55 0.89
C ILE A 260 -4.28 -0.57 2.36
N ILE A 261 -5.37 -1.23 2.67
CA ILE A 261 -5.76 -1.57 4.03
C ILE A 261 -5.74 -3.08 4.18
N SER A 262 -5.32 -3.58 5.32
CA SER A 262 -5.21 -5.01 5.56
C SER A 262 -5.76 -5.39 6.93
N ALA A 263 -6.31 -6.60 7.03
CA ALA A 263 -6.71 -7.18 8.30
C ALA A 263 -6.53 -8.70 8.31
N LEU A 264 -6.25 -9.22 9.49
CA LEU A 264 -6.28 -10.65 9.76
C LEU A 264 -7.72 -11.15 9.76
N GLN A 265 -7.92 -12.34 9.20
CA GLN A 265 -9.21 -13.05 9.27
C GLN A 265 -9.27 -13.87 10.56
N ILE A 266 -9.50 -13.20 11.68
CA ILE A 266 -9.66 -13.85 12.98
C ILE A 266 -11.14 -14.11 13.21
N PRO A 267 -11.56 -15.35 13.42
CA PRO A 267 -12.95 -15.67 13.69
C PRO A 267 -13.37 -15.22 15.08
N ARG A 268 -14.56 -14.71 15.17
CA ARG A 268 -15.12 -14.14 16.41
C ARG A 268 -15.78 -15.15 17.36
N PHE A 269 -15.76 -16.49 17.07
CA PHE A 269 -16.79 -17.40 17.57
C PHE A 269 -16.26 -18.57 18.40
N GLN A 270 -15.38 -18.34 19.39
CA GLN A 270 -14.88 -19.51 20.15
C GLN A 270 -15.17 -19.49 21.65
N ASN A 271 -15.44 -18.32 22.21
CA ASN A 271 -15.82 -18.20 23.60
C ASN A 271 -17.36 -18.39 23.76
N PRO A 272 -17.86 -19.21 24.70
CA PRO A 272 -19.29 -19.34 24.96
C PRO A 272 -20.01 -18.01 25.20
N ILE A 273 -19.34 -17.04 25.81
CA ILE A 273 -19.87 -15.67 26.01
C ILE A 273 -20.09 -14.99 24.65
N GLN A 274 -19.10 -15.05 23.76
CA GLN A 274 -19.21 -14.44 22.44
C GLN A 274 -20.29 -15.09 21.60
N LYS A 275 -20.43 -16.42 21.66
CA LYS A 275 -21.51 -17.15 20.97
C LYS A 275 -22.88 -16.66 21.45
N ASN A 276 -23.00 -16.44 22.75
CA ASN A 276 -24.26 -15.94 23.35
C ASN A 276 -24.54 -14.48 22.93
N ILE A 277 -23.52 -13.61 22.92
CA ILE A 277 -23.63 -12.21 22.48
C ILE A 277 -24.01 -12.12 20.98
N ASP A 278 -23.49 -13.00 20.16
CA ASP A 278 -23.70 -13.00 18.70
C ASP A 278 -24.96 -13.73 18.27
N ASP A 279 -25.66 -14.40 19.17
CA ASP A 279 -27.01 -14.92 18.89
C ASP A 279 -27.91 -13.78 18.39
N PRO A 280 -28.60 -13.91 17.24
CA PRO A 280 -29.36 -12.82 16.63
C PRO A 280 -30.39 -12.18 17.56
N ASN A 281 -31.03 -13.00 18.43
CA ASN A 281 -32.02 -12.53 19.39
C ASN A 281 -31.36 -11.72 20.51
N ASN A 282 -30.31 -12.28 21.14
CA ASN A 282 -29.57 -11.62 22.20
C ASN A 282 -28.94 -10.33 21.72
N LYS A 283 -28.30 -10.34 20.53
CA LYS A 283 -27.68 -9.16 19.92
C LYS A 283 -28.68 -8.03 19.71
N SER A 284 -29.89 -8.34 19.29
CA SER A 284 -30.95 -7.34 19.11
C SER A 284 -31.37 -6.72 20.44
N VAL A 285 -31.53 -7.55 21.49
CA VAL A 285 -31.88 -7.10 22.85
C VAL A 285 -30.73 -6.26 23.43
N ILE A 286 -29.49 -6.73 23.35
CA ILE A 286 -28.32 -6.03 23.87
C ILE A 286 -28.18 -4.64 23.17
N ASN A 287 -28.30 -4.57 21.87
CA ASN A 287 -28.26 -3.29 21.14
C ASN A 287 -29.37 -2.33 21.57
N TYR A 288 -30.54 -2.84 21.85
CA TYR A 288 -31.65 -2.03 22.37
C TYR A 288 -31.37 -1.51 23.79
N LEU A 289 -30.84 -2.36 24.69
CA LEU A 289 -30.45 -1.97 26.03
C LEU A 289 -29.34 -0.92 26.06
N ILE A 290 -28.32 -1.08 25.22
CA ILE A 290 -27.23 -0.09 25.04
C ILE A 290 -27.78 1.25 24.56
N LYS A 291 -28.70 1.27 23.59
CA LYS A 291 -29.37 2.49 23.14
C LYS A 291 -30.20 3.18 24.23
N LYS A 292 -30.71 2.43 25.21
CA LYS A 292 -31.38 2.97 26.39
C LYS A 292 -30.41 3.52 27.45
N GLY A 293 -29.13 3.31 27.33
CA GLY A 293 -28.12 3.73 28.30
C GLY A 293 -27.95 2.74 29.47
N THR A 294 -28.38 1.48 29.31
CA THR A 294 -28.18 0.42 30.32
C THR A 294 -26.71 0.09 30.42
N SER A 295 -26.18 -0.04 31.65
CA SER A 295 -24.76 -0.38 31.83
C SER A 295 -24.45 -1.82 31.39
N PHE A 296 -23.22 -2.10 30.93
CA PHE A 296 -22.81 -3.46 30.56
C PHE A 296 -22.88 -4.44 31.73
N LYS A 297 -22.75 -3.94 32.96
CA LYS A 297 -22.92 -4.74 34.18
C LYS A 297 -24.38 -5.22 34.35
N ASP A 298 -25.34 -4.33 34.11
CA ASP A 298 -26.75 -4.66 34.18
C ASP A 298 -27.16 -5.56 33.01
N ILE A 299 -26.63 -5.34 31.82
CA ILE A 299 -26.85 -6.23 30.66
C ILE A 299 -26.30 -7.63 30.94
N ALA A 300 -25.11 -7.74 31.54
CA ALA A 300 -24.50 -9.03 31.90
C ALA A 300 -25.30 -9.78 32.99
N ALA A 301 -26.03 -9.05 33.84
CA ALA A 301 -26.87 -9.59 34.89
C ALA A 301 -28.31 -9.92 34.42
N ASP A 302 -28.67 -9.55 33.19
CA ASP A 302 -30.02 -9.81 32.65
C ASP A 302 -30.23 -11.30 32.36
N GLU A 303 -31.13 -11.93 33.14
CA GLU A 303 -31.41 -13.36 33.02
C GLU A 303 -31.96 -13.76 31.65
N SER A 304 -32.66 -12.85 30.96
CA SER A 304 -33.25 -13.11 29.64
C SER A 304 -32.21 -13.38 28.57
N LEU A 305 -30.99 -12.87 28.76
CA LEU A 305 -29.86 -13.05 27.83
C LEU A 305 -29.09 -14.36 28.05
N GLY A 306 -29.42 -15.12 29.12
CA GLY A 306 -28.88 -16.45 29.37
C GLY A 306 -27.39 -16.50 29.74
N PHE A 307 -26.76 -15.38 30.08
CA PHE A 307 -25.37 -15.35 30.56
C PHE A 307 -25.15 -16.15 31.84
N SER A 308 -26.17 -16.26 32.69
CA SER A 308 -26.14 -17.07 33.91
C SER A 308 -25.92 -18.57 33.68
N LYS A 309 -26.18 -19.07 32.46
CA LYS A 309 -25.95 -20.46 32.06
C LYS A 309 -24.53 -20.74 31.59
N ILE A 310 -23.71 -19.71 31.48
CA ILE A 310 -22.31 -19.81 31.01
C ILE A 310 -21.42 -19.89 32.24
N GLU A 311 -20.58 -20.91 32.33
CA GLU A 311 -19.56 -21.02 33.38
C GLU A 311 -18.50 -19.93 33.24
N SER A 312 -18.86 -18.70 33.62
CA SER A 312 -17.92 -17.56 33.55
C SER A 312 -18.27 -16.53 34.63
N SER A 313 -17.28 -15.80 35.11
CA SER A 313 -17.49 -14.74 36.09
C SER A 313 -18.16 -13.52 35.47
N LEU A 314 -19.02 -12.83 36.23
CA LEU A 314 -19.68 -11.61 35.79
C LEU A 314 -18.70 -10.55 35.23
N PRO A 315 -17.52 -10.28 35.84
CA PRO A 315 -16.53 -9.36 35.28
C PRO A 315 -16.03 -9.75 33.89
N LYS A 316 -15.88 -11.06 33.61
CA LYS A 316 -15.48 -11.52 32.27
C LYS A 316 -16.57 -11.30 31.23
N ILE A 317 -17.85 -11.46 31.62
CA ILE A 317 -18.98 -11.20 30.72
C ILE A 317 -19.07 -9.70 30.43
N VAL A 318 -18.91 -8.86 31.44
CA VAL A 318 -18.88 -7.39 31.28
C VAL A 318 -17.74 -6.97 30.37
N ASP A 319 -16.53 -7.47 30.61
CA ASP A 319 -15.35 -7.18 29.77
C ASP A 319 -15.58 -7.60 28.31
N GLU A 320 -16.24 -8.72 28.06
CA GLU A 320 -16.56 -9.18 26.71
C GLU A 320 -17.65 -8.33 26.03
N LEU A 321 -18.64 -7.86 26.78
CA LEU A 321 -19.65 -6.93 26.28
C LEU A 321 -19.06 -5.58 25.97
N GLU A 322 -18.23 -5.02 26.87
CA GLU A 322 -17.48 -3.78 26.61
C GLU A 322 -16.62 -3.89 25.37
N TYR A 323 -15.84 -4.97 25.27
CA TYR A 323 -15.01 -5.27 24.12
C TYR A 323 -15.81 -5.37 22.82
N ARG A 324 -17.04 -5.88 22.87
CA ARG A 324 -17.87 -6.10 21.68
C ARG A 324 -18.59 -4.86 21.19
N PHE A 325 -19.02 -3.99 22.09
CA PHE A 325 -19.92 -2.88 21.77
C PHE A 325 -19.30 -1.49 21.92
N ASN A 326 -18.20 -1.32 22.67
CA ASN A 326 -17.50 -0.03 22.77
C ASN A 326 -16.47 0.20 21.66
N ASP A 327 -16.06 -0.85 20.95
CA ASP A 327 -15.05 -0.74 19.90
C ASP A 327 -15.64 -0.27 18.57
N HIS A 328 -15.58 1.01 18.31
CA HIS A 328 -15.76 1.56 16.98
C HIS A 328 -14.42 1.54 16.24
N VAL A 329 -14.25 0.57 15.34
CA VAL A 329 -13.10 0.52 14.42
C VAL A 329 -13.36 1.53 13.31
N ASN A 330 -12.74 2.71 13.41
CA ASN A 330 -12.92 3.79 12.44
C ASN A 330 -11.75 3.97 11.47
N ASP A 331 -10.60 3.39 11.81
CA ASP A 331 -9.33 3.55 11.11
C ASP A 331 -8.48 2.27 11.17
N GLU A 332 -7.28 2.31 10.63
CA GLU A 332 -6.36 1.17 10.61
C GLU A 332 -5.79 0.86 11.99
N ASP A 333 -5.56 1.86 12.82
CA ASP A 333 -5.10 1.66 14.21
C ASP A 333 -6.16 0.91 15.02
N GLY A 334 -7.43 1.23 14.84
CA GLY A 334 -8.54 0.48 15.41
C GLY A 334 -8.56 -0.98 14.94
N ILE A 335 -8.22 -1.28 13.67
CA ILE A 335 -8.06 -2.65 13.19
C ILE A 335 -6.92 -3.35 13.93
N LYS A 336 -5.75 -2.73 14.03
CA LYS A 336 -4.59 -3.31 14.73
C LYS A 336 -4.88 -3.56 16.20
N ASN A 337 -5.53 -2.60 16.88
CA ASN A 337 -5.92 -2.75 18.28
C ASN A 337 -6.87 -3.93 18.48
N ARG A 338 -7.80 -4.11 17.56
CA ARG A 338 -8.73 -5.22 17.61
C ARG A 338 -8.03 -6.56 17.36
N GLU A 339 -7.19 -6.64 16.35
CA GLU A 339 -6.38 -7.84 16.08
C GLU A 339 -5.50 -8.22 17.26
N TYR A 340 -4.82 -7.25 17.87
CA TYR A 340 -4.01 -7.46 19.07
C TYR A 340 -4.85 -8.09 20.20
N ASN A 341 -6.00 -7.51 20.50
CA ASN A 341 -6.90 -8.01 21.53
C ASN A 341 -7.40 -9.42 21.19
N ASP A 342 -7.80 -9.66 19.94
CA ASP A 342 -8.26 -10.98 19.50
C ASP A 342 -7.12 -12.02 19.60
N LEU A 343 -5.88 -11.67 19.22
CA LEU A 343 -4.72 -12.55 19.35
C LEU A 343 -4.35 -12.83 20.81
N ILE A 344 -4.49 -11.86 21.71
CA ILE A 344 -4.19 -12.04 23.14
C ILE A 344 -5.26 -12.87 23.85
N ARG A 345 -6.56 -12.61 23.57
CA ARG A 345 -7.68 -13.23 24.27
C ARG A 345 -7.98 -14.66 23.81
N ASN A 346 -7.78 -14.94 22.55
CA ASN A 346 -8.06 -16.26 22.00
C ASN A 346 -6.93 -17.23 22.36
N ALA A 347 -7.21 -18.15 23.27
CA ALA A 347 -6.38 -19.31 23.51
C ALA A 347 -6.71 -20.38 22.45
N ASP A 348 -5.71 -21.17 22.08
CA ASP A 348 -5.77 -22.37 21.24
C ASP A 348 -6.96 -22.49 20.25
N ILE A 349 -6.76 -21.96 19.06
CA ILE A 349 -7.71 -22.11 17.96
C ILE A 349 -7.26 -23.28 17.08
N ASP A 350 -8.01 -24.39 17.07
CA ASP A 350 -7.70 -25.54 16.24
C ASP A 350 -8.13 -25.32 14.78
N TYR A 351 -7.26 -25.72 13.85
CA TYR A 351 -7.49 -25.74 12.41
C TYR A 351 -8.74 -26.53 12.00
N LYS A 352 -9.09 -27.61 12.72
CA LYS A 352 -10.26 -28.44 12.39
C LYS A 352 -11.57 -27.67 12.52
N GLU A 353 -11.64 -26.75 13.46
CA GLU A 353 -12.81 -25.90 13.68
C GLU A 353 -12.78 -24.63 12.84
N ASN A 354 -11.60 -24.17 12.47
CA ASN A 354 -11.43 -22.89 11.76
C ASN A 354 -10.47 -22.95 10.59
N LYS A 355 -10.99 -22.68 9.40
CA LYS A 355 -10.21 -22.70 8.15
C LYS A 355 -9.36 -21.45 7.91
N THR A 356 -9.51 -20.38 8.70
CA THR A 356 -8.86 -19.08 8.44
C THR A 356 -7.65 -18.82 9.30
N ILE A 357 -7.62 -19.33 10.54
CA ILE A 357 -6.50 -19.16 11.46
C ILE A 357 -6.38 -20.35 12.40
N SER A 358 -5.16 -20.68 12.81
CA SER A 358 -4.83 -21.65 13.85
C SER A 358 -3.78 -21.05 14.76
N ILE A 359 -4.08 -20.93 16.05
CA ILE A 359 -3.23 -20.26 17.04
C ILE A 359 -3.00 -21.21 18.22
N ASN A 360 -1.76 -21.31 18.68
CA ASN A 360 -1.38 -22.13 19.84
C ASN A 360 -0.48 -21.32 20.77
N ASP A 361 -0.73 -21.33 22.05
CA ASP A 361 0.17 -20.74 23.05
C ASP A 361 1.46 -21.56 23.16
N VAL A 362 2.60 -20.88 23.25
CA VAL A 362 3.93 -21.49 23.37
C VAL A 362 4.55 -21.08 24.70
N PRO A 363 5.10 -22.04 25.48
CA PRO A 363 5.87 -21.72 26.67
C PRO A 363 7.10 -20.84 26.35
N ILE A 364 7.43 -19.92 27.25
CA ILE A 364 8.57 -19.03 27.09
C ILE A 364 9.78 -19.63 27.78
N HIS A 365 10.89 -19.75 27.06
CA HIS A 365 12.17 -20.17 27.66
C HIS A 365 12.57 -19.21 28.79
N THR A 366 13.14 -19.75 29.89
CA THR A 366 13.43 -18.98 31.11
C THR A 366 14.30 -17.74 30.88
N GLU A 367 15.27 -17.81 29.97
CA GLU A 367 16.13 -16.65 29.63
C GLU A 367 15.37 -15.52 28.91
N LEU A 368 14.26 -15.82 28.26
CA LEU A 368 13.44 -14.80 27.56
C LEU A 368 12.33 -14.22 28.44
N GLN A 369 11.97 -14.83 29.57
CA GLN A 369 10.91 -14.35 30.44
C GLN A 369 11.08 -12.88 30.92
N PRO A 370 12.30 -12.37 31.15
CA PRO A 370 12.46 -10.96 31.48
C PRO A 370 12.11 -9.99 30.34
N TYR A 371 12.13 -10.44 29.10
CA TYR A 371 11.98 -9.62 27.89
C TYR A 371 10.65 -9.82 27.16
N ILE A 372 10.10 -11.03 27.24
CA ILE A 372 8.93 -11.47 26.48
C ILE A 372 7.87 -11.98 27.46
N SER A 373 6.64 -11.55 27.29
CA SER A 373 5.53 -11.93 28.18
C SER A 373 4.57 -12.97 27.58
N LYS A 374 4.53 -13.10 26.25
CA LYS A 374 3.71 -14.11 25.57
C LYS A 374 4.29 -14.47 24.22
N ILE A 375 4.15 -15.74 23.83
CA ILE A 375 4.47 -16.22 22.47
C ILE A 375 3.30 -17.06 21.99
N LYS A 376 2.89 -16.84 20.74
CA LYS A 376 1.88 -17.66 20.06
C LYS A 376 2.41 -18.15 18.72
N ARG A 377 2.28 -19.44 18.49
CA ARG A 377 2.49 -20.07 17.20
C ARG A 377 1.22 -19.96 16.38
N ILE A 378 1.33 -19.49 15.17
CA ILE A 378 0.22 -19.38 14.22
C ILE A 378 0.52 -20.27 13.04
N ASP A 379 0.00 -21.51 13.09
CA ASP A 379 0.24 -22.54 12.05
C ASP A 379 -0.45 -22.17 10.73
N ARG A 380 -1.50 -21.39 10.81
CA ARG A 380 -2.20 -20.84 9.66
C ARG A 380 -2.77 -19.47 9.99
N LEU A 381 -2.61 -18.54 9.07
CA LEU A 381 -3.28 -17.26 9.10
C LEU A 381 -3.81 -16.90 7.70
N THR A 382 -4.88 -16.15 7.66
CA THR A 382 -5.40 -15.54 6.44
C THR A 382 -5.37 -14.03 6.61
N MET A 383 -4.71 -13.34 5.68
CA MET A 383 -4.67 -11.88 5.62
C MET A 383 -5.49 -11.41 4.42
N ILE A 384 -6.38 -10.46 4.62
CA ILE A 384 -7.09 -9.77 3.56
C ILE A 384 -6.41 -8.43 3.33
N LYS A 385 -6.06 -8.13 2.07
CA LYS A 385 -5.53 -6.84 1.64
C LYS A 385 -6.46 -6.25 0.58
N SER A 386 -6.85 -4.99 0.75
CA SER A 386 -7.76 -4.29 -0.17
C SER A 386 -7.23 -2.91 -0.52
N VAL A 387 -7.42 -2.47 -1.77
CA VAL A 387 -7.12 -1.10 -2.19
C VAL A 387 -8.37 -0.24 -2.10
N ARG A 388 -8.29 0.89 -1.38
CA ARG A 388 -9.41 1.84 -1.19
C ARG A 388 -9.41 2.97 -2.21
N PHE A 389 -8.26 3.54 -2.46
CA PHE A 389 -7.97 4.63 -3.39
C PHE A 389 -6.47 4.65 -3.66
N PHE A 390 -6.01 5.60 -4.45
CA PHE A 390 -4.58 5.79 -4.69
C PHE A 390 -4.24 7.28 -4.77
N THR A 391 -2.96 7.61 -4.69
CA THR A 391 -2.46 8.96 -4.93
C THR A 391 -1.44 8.96 -6.06
N ARG A 392 -1.14 10.14 -6.62
CA ARG A 392 -0.10 10.37 -7.62
C ARG A 392 0.67 11.64 -7.36
N GLY A 393 1.93 11.64 -7.77
CA GLY A 393 2.82 12.80 -7.63
C GLY A 393 3.42 12.96 -6.25
N LYS A 394 2.62 12.76 -5.21
CA LYS A 394 3.06 12.78 -3.80
C LYS A 394 2.62 11.48 -3.14
N ALA A 395 3.54 10.87 -2.40
CA ALA A 395 3.21 9.73 -1.56
C ALA A 395 2.21 10.18 -0.48
N PRO A 396 1.21 9.34 -0.15
CA PRO A 396 0.29 9.60 0.94
C PRO A 396 1.01 9.54 2.29
N ASP A 397 0.39 10.09 3.33
CA ASP A 397 0.78 9.82 4.70
C ASP A 397 0.49 8.34 5.00
N PRO A 398 1.48 7.52 5.34
CA PRO A 398 1.25 6.11 5.64
C PRO A 398 0.43 5.88 6.91
N TYR A 399 0.29 6.89 7.78
CA TYR A 399 -0.44 6.80 9.05
C TYR A 399 -1.78 7.54 9.04
N ASP A 400 -2.07 8.35 8.02
CA ASP A 400 -3.28 9.16 7.97
C ASP A 400 -4.03 8.98 6.66
N TYR A 401 -4.77 7.89 6.61
CA TYR A 401 -5.66 7.60 5.50
C TYR A 401 -6.85 8.56 5.41
N THR A 402 -7.25 9.18 6.51
CA THR A 402 -8.38 10.09 6.56
C THR A 402 -8.02 11.47 6.05
N SER A 403 -6.89 12.04 6.45
CA SER A 403 -6.47 13.37 6.00
C SER A 403 -6.19 13.43 4.51
N THR A 404 -5.71 12.33 3.92
CA THR A 404 -5.49 12.23 2.48
C THR A 404 -6.80 12.31 1.70
N ILE A 405 -7.86 11.70 2.24
CA ILE A 405 -9.21 11.79 1.65
C ILE A 405 -9.77 13.21 1.86
N ASP A 406 -9.62 13.77 3.04
CA ASP A 406 -10.14 15.09 3.38
C ASP A 406 -9.44 16.21 2.60
N LYS A 407 -8.13 16.07 2.32
CA LYS A 407 -7.38 16.97 1.44
C LYS A 407 -7.71 16.79 -0.05
N ASN A 408 -8.61 15.88 -0.39
CA ASN A 408 -9.01 15.55 -1.77
C ASN A 408 -7.83 15.16 -2.70
N THR A 409 -6.72 14.70 -2.13
CA THR A 409 -5.56 14.20 -2.90
C THR A 409 -5.73 12.74 -3.31
N ALA A 410 -6.72 12.06 -2.74
CA ALA A 410 -7.06 10.68 -3.05
C ALA A 410 -7.80 10.56 -4.39
N CYS A 411 -7.26 9.75 -5.27
CA CYS A 411 -7.91 9.36 -6.52
C CYS A 411 -8.88 8.21 -6.26
N LYS A 412 -10.16 8.42 -6.52
CA LYS A 412 -11.19 7.39 -6.37
C LYS A 412 -11.00 6.28 -7.40
N ILE A 413 -11.26 5.04 -6.99
CA ILE A 413 -11.22 3.85 -7.87
C ILE A 413 -12.59 3.53 -8.50
N SER A 414 -13.64 4.25 -8.11
CA SER A 414 -14.99 4.14 -8.67
C SER A 414 -15.64 5.52 -8.74
N LYS A 415 -16.51 5.73 -9.73
CA LYS A 415 -17.36 6.92 -9.87
C LYS A 415 -18.72 6.75 -9.21
N SER A 416 -19.19 5.52 -9.11
CA SER A 416 -20.53 5.19 -8.60
C SER A 416 -20.54 4.98 -7.10
N SER A 417 -21.44 5.64 -6.39
CA SER A 417 -21.71 5.35 -4.98
C SER A 417 -22.49 4.04 -4.77
N LYS A 418 -23.01 3.44 -5.85
CA LYS A 418 -23.74 2.17 -5.78
C LYS A 418 -22.83 0.95 -5.62
N ILE A 419 -21.51 1.10 -5.86
CA ILE A 419 -20.54 0.02 -5.68
C ILE A 419 -20.23 -0.10 -4.18
N ASN A 420 -20.81 -1.12 -3.56
CA ASN A 420 -20.66 -1.40 -2.12
C ASN A 420 -19.54 -2.40 -1.79
N TRP A 421 -18.65 -2.66 -2.71
CA TRP A 421 -17.54 -3.57 -2.54
C TRP A 421 -16.19 -2.93 -2.95
N LEU A 422 -15.10 -3.53 -2.50
CA LEU A 422 -13.74 -3.19 -2.92
C LEU A 422 -13.00 -4.45 -3.40
N PRO A 423 -12.03 -4.30 -4.33
CA PRO A 423 -11.21 -5.41 -4.74
C PRO A 423 -10.23 -5.77 -3.60
N CYS A 424 -10.06 -7.06 -3.39
CA CYS A 424 -9.15 -7.58 -2.36
C CYS A 424 -8.38 -8.80 -2.85
N VAL A 425 -7.40 -9.20 -2.06
CA VAL A 425 -6.72 -10.48 -2.16
C VAL A 425 -6.66 -11.13 -0.79
N GLU A 426 -6.96 -12.43 -0.72
CA GLU A 426 -6.69 -13.28 0.42
C GLU A 426 -5.31 -13.90 0.25
N THR A 427 -4.46 -13.74 1.24
CA THR A 427 -3.17 -14.41 1.30
C THR A 427 -3.14 -15.31 2.53
N GLN A 428 -2.60 -16.50 2.38
CA GLN A 428 -2.45 -17.47 3.46
C GLN A 428 -0.99 -17.60 3.83
N GLY A 429 -0.73 -17.89 5.09
CA GLY A 429 0.61 -18.05 5.60
C GLY A 429 0.63 -18.65 7.00
N GLU A 430 1.78 -18.56 7.63
CA GLU A 430 2.07 -18.95 8.99
C GLU A 430 2.80 -17.82 9.71
N GLY A 431 2.90 -17.84 11.02
CA GLY A 431 3.60 -16.81 11.74
C GLY A 431 3.89 -17.09 13.19
N ILE A 432 4.64 -16.16 13.78
CA ILE A 432 4.90 -16.10 15.22
C ILE A 432 4.44 -14.73 15.71
N PHE A 433 3.53 -14.75 16.69
CA PHE A 433 3.10 -13.56 17.41
C PHE A 433 3.72 -13.57 18.80
N PHE A 434 4.28 -12.45 19.24
CA PHE A 434 4.81 -12.35 20.60
C PHE A 434 4.69 -10.93 21.14
N THR A 435 4.61 -10.83 22.47
CA THR A 435 4.52 -9.55 23.19
C THR A 435 5.78 -9.34 24.03
N LEU A 436 6.28 -8.13 24.08
CA LEU A 436 7.36 -7.77 24.96
C LEU A 436 6.85 -7.54 26.41
N ASN A 437 7.76 -7.65 27.37
CA ASN A 437 7.44 -7.34 28.77
C ASN A 437 7.32 -5.82 28.94
N GLU A 438 6.14 -5.36 29.37
CA GLU A 438 5.81 -3.94 29.48
C GLU A 438 6.64 -3.23 30.58
N GLU A 439 6.93 -3.89 31.69
CA GLU A 439 7.76 -3.33 32.74
C GLU A 439 9.20 -3.14 32.24
N ARG A 440 9.71 -4.11 31.51
CA ARG A 440 11.02 -4.03 30.88
C ARG A 440 11.10 -2.91 29.84
N ILE A 441 10.04 -2.70 29.06
CA ILE A 441 9.96 -1.56 28.10
C ILE A 441 10.08 -0.25 28.86
N LYS A 442 9.33 -0.05 29.94
CA LYS A 442 9.38 1.17 30.76
C LYS A 442 10.73 1.42 31.39
N GLU A 443 11.44 0.37 31.81
CA GLU A 443 12.82 0.48 32.31
C GLU A 443 13.78 0.87 31.19
N TRP A 444 13.70 0.19 30.06
CA TRP A 444 14.53 0.44 28.89
C TRP A 444 14.36 1.86 28.35
N GLU A 445 13.13 2.36 28.29
CA GLU A 445 12.85 3.73 27.83
C GLU A 445 13.62 4.78 28.62
N LYS A 446 13.85 4.58 29.91
CA LYS A 446 14.65 5.52 30.74
C LYS A 446 16.09 5.66 30.22
N SER A 447 16.68 4.59 29.72
CA SER A 447 18.06 4.59 29.21
C SER A 447 18.14 5.01 27.73
N ALA A 448 17.18 4.60 26.91
CA ALA A 448 17.18 4.81 25.47
C ALA A 448 16.50 6.13 25.01
N ASN A 449 15.78 6.81 25.91
CA ASN A 449 14.94 7.97 25.57
C ASN A 449 15.70 9.07 24.81
N GLY A 450 16.92 9.41 25.23
CA GLY A 450 17.71 10.46 24.56
C GLY A 450 18.00 10.16 23.09
N ARG A 451 18.27 8.89 22.77
CA ARG A 451 18.56 8.46 21.41
C ARG A 451 17.30 8.31 20.56
N CYS A 452 16.27 7.65 21.08
CA CYS A 452 14.98 7.51 20.41
C CYS A 452 14.34 8.88 20.13
N LYS A 453 14.43 9.82 21.07
CA LYS A 453 13.91 11.18 20.91
C LYS A 453 14.48 11.89 19.68
N LYS A 454 15.78 11.78 19.40
CA LYS A 454 16.40 12.38 18.21
C LYS A 454 15.78 11.85 16.91
N ILE A 455 15.50 10.55 16.84
CA ILE A 455 14.83 9.92 15.69
C ILE A 455 13.39 10.41 15.59
N ILE A 456 12.67 10.46 16.72
CA ILE A 456 11.27 10.93 16.79
C ILE A 456 11.17 12.39 16.37
N ASP A 457 12.04 13.28 16.87
CA ASP A 457 12.06 14.70 16.52
C ASP A 457 12.37 14.90 15.02
N SER A 458 13.32 14.14 14.47
CA SER A 458 13.63 14.14 13.04
C SER A 458 12.44 13.65 12.20
N TYR A 459 11.72 12.65 12.68
CA TYR A 459 10.53 12.13 12.01
C TYR A 459 9.37 13.15 12.06
N ALA A 460 9.18 13.83 13.17
CA ALA A 460 8.19 14.90 13.29
C ALA A 460 8.50 16.08 12.33
N GLU A 461 9.78 16.48 12.22
CA GLU A 461 10.23 17.48 11.25
C GLU A 461 9.99 17.02 9.80
N PHE A 462 10.28 15.76 9.50
CA PHE A 462 10.06 15.16 8.17
C PHE A 462 8.58 15.16 7.81
N ASN A 463 7.71 14.79 8.74
CA ASN A 463 6.26 14.76 8.57
C ASN A 463 5.69 16.17 8.39
N SER A 464 6.09 17.12 9.24
CA SER A 464 5.66 18.52 9.16
C SER A 464 5.91 19.12 7.78
N LYS A 465 7.10 18.89 7.20
CA LYS A 465 7.44 19.35 5.83
C LYS A 465 6.54 18.76 4.73
N ARG A 466 5.86 17.65 5.00
CA ARG A 466 4.94 16.96 4.08
C ARG A 466 3.48 17.19 4.40
N GLY A 467 3.20 17.82 5.54
CA GLY A 467 1.85 17.96 6.07
C GLY A 467 1.28 16.62 6.57
N TRP A 468 2.14 15.72 7.06
CA TRP A 468 1.78 14.45 7.67
C TRP A 468 1.66 14.60 9.19
N THR A 469 0.82 13.79 9.83
CA THR A 469 0.45 13.95 11.25
C THR A 469 0.87 12.77 12.13
N GLY A 470 1.46 11.71 11.56
CA GLY A 470 1.82 10.50 12.30
C GLY A 470 2.83 10.75 13.43
N ASN A 471 2.49 10.28 14.63
CA ASN A 471 3.37 10.26 15.79
C ASN A 471 3.90 8.85 16.03
N VAL A 472 5.13 8.76 16.52
CA VAL A 472 5.77 7.48 16.87
C VAL A 472 6.33 7.54 18.27
N SER A 473 6.38 6.37 18.95
CA SER A 473 6.93 6.21 20.27
C SER A 473 8.30 5.50 20.23
N SER A 474 9.08 5.60 21.31
CA SER A 474 10.30 4.81 21.49
C SER A 474 9.99 3.31 21.40
N LYS A 475 8.87 2.89 21.97
CA LYS A 475 8.36 1.51 21.87
C LYS A 475 8.18 1.05 20.43
N TYR A 476 7.63 1.88 19.54
CA TYR A 476 7.51 1.55 18.12
C TYR A 476 8.87 1.31 17.48
N ILE A 477 9.86 2.19 17.73
CA ILE A 477 11.22 2.04 17.17
C ILE A 477 11.85 0.71 17.64
N LEU A 478 11.66 0.35 18.92
CA LEU A 478 12.13 -0.91 19.47
C LEU A 478 11.50 -2.12 18.76
N LEU A 479 10.17 -2.17 18.72
CA LEU A 479 9.42 -3.29 18.12
C LEU A 479 9.76 -3.44 16.63
N HIS A 480 9.79 -2.34 15.90
CA HIS A 480 10.11 -2.32 14.46
C HIS A 480 11.55 -2.78 14.20
N THR A 481 12.52 -2.28 14.97
CA THR A 481 13.92 -2.70 14.82
C THR A 481 14.09 -4.19 15.16
N LEU A 482 13.42 -4.66 16.22
CA LEU A 482 13.44 -6.07 16.62
C LEU A 482 12.81 -6.96 15.53
N ALA A 483 11.69 -6.53 14.95
CA ALA A 483 11.05 -7.26 13.85
C ALA A 483 12.00 -7.45 12.67
N HIS A 484 12.70 -6.39 12.26
CA HIS A 484 13.70 -6.45 11.19
C HIS A 484 14.85 -7.42 11.51
N ALA A 485 15.40 -7.36 12.72
CA ALA A 485 16.48 -8.25 13.15
C ALA A 485 16.02 -9.72 13.14
N LEU A 486 14.79 -9.99 13.63
CA LEU A 486 14.21 -11.35 13.64
C LEU A 486 13.85 -11.85 12.25
N ILE A 487 13.33 -11.01 11.36
CA ILE A 487 13.04 -11.42 9.97
C ILE A 487 14.31 -11.89 9.28
N ARG A 488 15.43 -11.19 9.43
CA ARG A 488 16.72 -11.58 8.85
C ARG A 488 17.21 -12.93 9.41
N GLU A 489 17.06 -13.15 10.71
CA GLU A 489 17.44 -14.40 11.36
C GLU A 489 16.53 -15.55 10.96
N LEU A 490 15.21 -15.32 10.96
CA LEU A 490 14.22 -16.32 10.52
C LEU A 490 14.40 -16.69 9.04
N ALA A 491 14.67 -15.72 8.17
CA ALA A 491 14.95 -15.98 6.77
C ALA A 491 16.16 -16.90 6.60
N TYR A 492 17.22 -16.66 7.36
CA TYR A 492 18.42 -17.49 7.36
C TYR A 492 18.12 -18.91 7.88
N ASN A 493 17.44 -19.04 9.02
CA ASN A 493 17.18 -20.32 9.68
C ASN A 493 16.16 -21.18 8.93
N SER A 494 15.17 -20.57 8.27
CA SER A 494 14.09 -21.28 7.57
C SER A 494 14.32 -21.45 6.07
N GLY A 495 15.35 -20.79 5.50
CA GLY A 495 15.63 -20.83 4.06
C GLY A 495 14.64 -20.00 3.22
N TYR A 496 13.83 -19.13 3.85
CA TYR A 496 12.99 -18.18 3.14
C TYR A 496 13.81 -16.95 2.68
N GLY A 497 13.37 -16.32 1.61
CA GLY A 497 13.86 -14.96 1.29
C GLY A 497 13.28 -13.93 2.27
N GLU A 498 14.06 -12.91 2.63
CA GLU A 498 13.59 -11.82 3.50
C GLU A 498 12.27 -11.19 2.98
N SER A 499 12.09 -11.11 1.66
CA SER A 499 10.87 -10.59 1.02
C SER A 499 9.62 -11.46 1.19
N SER A 500 9.78 -12.70 1.66
CA SER A 500 8.67 -13.63 1.89
C SER A 500 8.10 -13.55 3.30
N ILE A 501 8.80 -12.88 4.22
CA ILE A 501 8.38 -12.67 5.60
C ILE A 501 8.00 -11.20 5.77
N SER A 502 6.87 -10.94 6.37
CA SER A 502 6.37 -9.59 6.65
C SER A 502 6.19 -9.38 8.15
N GLU A 503 6.27 -8.14 8.55
CA GLU A 503 5.97 -7.73 9.92
C GLU A 503 4.57 -7.12 10.03
N ARG A 504 4.01 -7.16 11.25
CA ARG A 504 2.87 -6.39 11.67
C ARG A 504 3.10 -5.95 13.11
N ILE A 505 3.21 -4.64 13.31
CA ILE A 505 3.59 -4.04 14.58
C ILE A 505 2.34 -3.53 15.30
N TYR A 506 2.21 -3.90 16.56
CA TYR A 506 1.16 -3.44 17.46
C TYR A 506 1.81 -2.61 18.58
N SER A 507 1.70 -1.29 18.47
CA SER A 507 2.42 -0.35 19.34
C SER A 507 1.57 0.88 19.65
N ASP A 508 0.51 0.70 20.41
CA ASP A 508 -0.24 1.80 21.02
C ASP A 508 -0.02 1.85 22.54
N GLU A 509 -0.85 2.59 23.26
CA GLU A 509 -0.76 2.67 24.73
C GLU A 509 -0.92 1.32 25.43
N LYS A 510 -1.70 0.41 24.86
CA LYS A 510 -2.07 -0.88 25.45
C LYS A 510 -1.46 -2.08 24.74
N SER A 511 -0.80 -1.87 23.60
CA SER A 511 -0.23 -2.93 22.80
C SER A 511 1.29 -2.80 22.67
N ASN A 512 1.98 -3.96 22.65
CA ASN A 512 3.45 -4.07 22.63
C ASN A 512 3.87 -5.37 21.96
N ALA A 513 3.32 -5.67 20.77
CA ALA A 513 3.50 -6.95 20.11
C ALA A 513 4.05 -6.82 18.68
N ILE A 514 4.59 -7.93 18.22
CA ILE A 514 5.04 -8.16 16.85
C ILE A 514 4.40 -9.45 16.35
N LEU A 515 3.86 -9.41 15.14
CA LEU A 515 3.52 -10.59 14.35
C LEU A 515 4.48 -10.64 13.15
N LEU A 516 5.28 -11.69 13.09
CA LEU A 516 6.11 -12.04 11.92
C LEU A 516 5.40 -13.15 11.17
N TYR A 517 5.16 -12.96 9.86
CA TYR A 517 4.36 -13.91 9.11
C TYR A 517 4.79 -14.04 7.65
N THR A 518 4.59 -15.22 7.09
CA THR A 518 4.63 -15.41 5.63
C THR A 518 3.28 -15.08 5.02
N SER A 519 3.28 -14.65 3.77
CA SER A 519 2.08 -14.33 3.02
C SER A 519 2.24 -14.80 1.58
N SER A 520 1.60 -15.91 1.23
CA SER A 520 1.63 -16.50 -0.10
C SER A 520 0.26 -16.47 -0.76
N ASN A 521 0.22 -16.24 -2.06
CA ASN A 521 -1.00 -16.34 -2.86
C ASN A 521 -1.27 -17.76 -3.35
N SER A 522 -0.34 -18.71 -3.13
CA SER A 522 -0.54 -20.11 -3.52
C SER A 522 -1.39 -20.81 -2.47
N SER A 523 -2.35 -21.60 -2.94
CA SER A 523 -3.19 -22.45 -2.09
C SER A 523 -2.43 -23.59 -1.38
N GLU A 524 -1.15 -23.73 -1.65
CA GLU A 524 -0.31 -24.82 -1.13
C GLU A 524 0.13 -24.58 0.32
N GLY A 525 -0.21 -23.43 0.90
CA GLY A 525 0.02 -23.15 2.32
C GLY A 525 1.48 -22.91 2.67
N SER A 526 1.71 -22.73 3.95
CA SER A 526 3.02 -22.59 4.55
C SER A 526 3.77 -23.93 4.55
N LEU A 527 5.07 -23.86 4.34
CA LEU A 527 5.97 -25.03 4.43
C LEU A 527 6.41 -25.36 5.87
N GLY A 528 5.85 -24.67 6.89
CA GLY A 528 6.20 -24.88 8.30
C GLY A 528 7.54 -24.29 8.73
N GLY A 529 8.17 -23.45 7.89
CA GLY A 529 9.52 -22.95 8.13
C GLY A 529 9.62 -21.93 9.26
N ILE A 530 8.67 -20.98 9.36
CA ILE A 530 8.64 -20.00 10.45
C ILE A 530 8.14 -20.65 11.74
N VAL A 531 7.06 -21.40 11.67
CA VAL A 531 6.42 -22.03 12.83
C VAL A 531 7.37 -22.97 13.58
N ARG A 532 8.28 -23.64 12.89
CA ARG A 532 9.32 -24.46 13.51
C ARG A 532 10.17 -23.65 14.51
N ASN A 533 10.47 -22.40 14.18
CA ASN A 533 11.27 -21.52 15.04
C ASN A 533 10.46 -20.93 16.22
N SER A 534 9.23 -21.35 16.46
CA SER A 534 8.41 -20.89 17.60
C SER A 534 8.54 -21.74 18.85
N THR A 535 9.19 -22.93 18.79
CA THR A 535 9.44 -23.70 20.01
C THR A 535 10.32 -22.92 20.98
N PRO A 536 10.23 -23.16 22.32
CA PRO A 536 10.97 -22.36 23.31
C PRO A 536 12.46 -22.23 23.01
N ASP A 537 13.12 -23.35 22.70
CA ASP A 537 14.57 -23.38 22.45
C ASP A 537 14.94 -22.73 21.11
N GLU A 538 14.21 -23.04 20.03
CA GLU A 538 14.47 -22.48 18.71
C GLU A 538 14.18 -20.97 18.68
N PHE A 539 13.14 -20.52 19.40
CA PHE A 539 12.85 -19.09 19.50
C PHE A 539 13.92 -18.35 20.30
N LEU A 540 14.43 -18.93 21.40
CA LEU A 540 15.57 -18.41 22.12
C LEU A 540 16.79 -18.25 21.21
N MET A 541 17.13 -19.31 20.45
CA MET A 541 18.26 -19.28 19.53
C MET A 541 18.10 -18.23 18.44
N THR A 542 16.89 -18.09 17.93
CA THR A 542 16.54 -17.04 16.93
C THR A 542 16.71 -15.64 17.51
N VAL A 543 16.21 -15.40 18.72
CA VAL A 543 16.38 -14.09 19.39
C VAL A 543 17.87 -13.81 19.68
N LYS A 544 18.59 -14.77 20.27
CA LYS A 544 20.04 -14.63 20.53
C LYS A 544 20.81 -14.34 19.23
N GLY A 545 20.56 -15.10 18.18
CA GLY A 545 21.18 -14.89 16.86
C GLY A 545 20.91 -13.51 16.29
N ALA A 546 19.67 -13.04 16.35
CA ALA A 546 19.26 -11.72 15.88
C ALA A 546 19.93 -10.60 16.69
N ILE A 547 19.97 -10.72 18.03
CA ILE A 547 20.58 -9.73 18.91
C ILE A 547 22.10 -9.68 18.73
N ASN A 548 22.77 -10.83 18.65
CA ASN A 548 24.21 -10.89 18.42
C ASN A 548 24.60 -10.26 17.08
N LYS A 549 23.86 -10.57 16.01
CA LYS A 549 24.06 -9.93 14.69
C LYS A 549 23.79 -8.43 14.71
N SER A 550 22.90 -7.94 15.59
CA SER A 550 22.62 -6.51 15.71
C SER A 550 23.79 -5.71 16.32
N ARG A 551 24.70 -6.35 17.03
CA ARG A 551 25.85 -5.69 17.66
C ARG A 551 26.90 -5.22 16.66
N PHE A 552 26.98 -5.86 15.48
CA PHE A 552 28.01 -5.61 14.48
C PHE A 552 27.41 -5.32 13.10
N CYS A 553 28.12 -4.52 12.34
CA CYS A 553 27.82 -4.28 10.93
C CYS A 553 29.11 -4.20 10.12
N SER A 554 29.13 -4.78 8.93
CA SER A 554 30.29 -4.69 8.03
C SER A 554 30.64 -3.25 7.61
N ARG A 555 29.75 -2.28 7.87
CA ARG A 555 29.97 -0.86 7.62
C ARG A 555 30.37 -0.07 8.87
N ASP A 556 30.60 -0.72 10.01
CA ASP A 556 31.11 -0.02 11.18
C ASP A 556 32.55 0.47 10.92
N PRO A 557 32.95 1.65 11.41
CA PRO A 557 32.22 2.51 12.37
C PRO A 557 31.13 3.40 11.74
N LEU A 558 31.07 3.58 10.42
CA LEU A 558 30.15 4.52 9.75
C LEU A 558 28.67 4.26 10.06
N CYS A 559 28.30 2.99 10.26
CA CYS A 559 26.92 2.66 10.59
C CYS A 559 26.59 2.89 12.06
N ILE A 560 27.48 2.50 12.98
CA ILE A 560 27.22 2.62 14.43
C ILE A 560 27.33 4.06 14.92
N GLU A 561 28.18 4.87 14.28
CA GLU A 561 28.39 6.28 14.58
C GLU A 561 27.49 7.21 13.76
N SER A 562 26.43 6.67 13.14
CA SER A 562 25.48 7.48 12.37
C SER A 562 25.01 8.68 13.17
N ASP A 563 25.29 9.87 12.65
CA ASP A 563 24.95 11.13 13.28
C ASP A 563 23.45 11.39 13.18
N LEU A 564 22.80 11.59 14.31
CA LEU A 564 21.38 11.94 14.40
C LEU A 564 21.16 13.46 14.53
N ASP A 565 22.21 14.23 14.69
CA ASP A 565 22.13 15.68 14.91
C ASP A 565 22.43 16.48 13.64
N GLU A 566 23.25 15.95 12.72
CA GLU A 566 23.70 16.64 11.52
C GLU A 566 23.16 16.01 10.22
N GLY A 567 23.07 16.81 9.17
CA GLY A 567 22.64 16.39 7.84
C GLY A 567 21.16 16.60 7.54
N PRO A 568 20.72 16.29 6.31
CA PRO A 568 19.33 16.44 5.89
C PRO A 568 18.39 15.54 6.70
N VAL A 569 17.17 16.02 6.99
CA VAL A 569 16.18 15.30 7.82
C VAL A 569 15.94 13.86 7.35
N HIS A 570 15.89 13.62 6.05
CA HIS A 570 15.65 12.27 5.53
C HIS A 570 16.76 11.26 5.83
N THR A 571 17.97 11.71 6.15
CA THR A 571 19.09 10.84 6.56
C THR A 571 19.10 10.55 8.05
N ARG A 572 18.34 11.32 8.85
CA ARG A 572 18.23 11.21 10.31
C ARG A 572 16.99 10.44 10.78
N LEU A 573 16.25 9.80 9.85
CA LEU A 573 15.07 8.99 10.18
C LEU A 573 15.41 7.61 10.73
N ASN A 574 16.67 7.20 10.61
CA ASN A 574 17.22 5.99 11.19
C ASN A 574 18.44 6.33 12.03
N GLY A 575 18.65 5.56 13.10
CA GLY A 575 19.90 5.51 13.84
C GLY A 575 20.91 4.58 13.16
N SER A 576 21.52 3.69 13.92
CA SER A 576 22.46 2.69 13.42
C SER A 576 21.71 1.62 12.61
N ALA A 577 21.37 1.93 11.37
CA ALA A 577 20.63 1.04 10.45
C ALA A 577 21.06 1.28 9.01
N CYS A 578 21.43 0.21 8.30
CA CYS A 578 21.79 0.29 6.88
C CYS A 578 21.42 -1.01 6.15
N TYR A 579 21.57 -1.02 4.83
CA TYR A 579 21.26 -2.19 4.00
C TYR A 579 22.06 -3.45 4.38
N ALA A 580 23.23 -3.29 4.97
CA ALA A 580 24.06 -4.43 5.37
C ALA A 580 23.59 -5.09 6.68
N CYS A 581 22.94 -4.36 7.59
CA CYS A 581 22.58 -4.87 8.91
C CYS A 581 21.09 -4.93 9.22
N THR A 582 20.27 -3.95 8.77
CA THR A 582 18.91 -3.82 9.31
C THR A 582 17.83 -3.67 8.25
N LEU A 583 18.10 -2.98 7.11
CA LEU A 583 17.07 -2.71 6.12
C LEU A 583 16.61 -3.99 5.43
N LEU A 584 15.31 -4.11 5.19
CA LEU A 584 14.63 -5.21 4.52
C LEU A 584 14.07 -4.80 3.15
N PRO A 585 13.65 -5.74 2.30
CA PRO A 585 12.80 -5.42 1.16
C PRO A 585 11.55 -4.65 1.61
N GLU A 586 11.16 -3.60 0.86
CA GLU A 586 10.02 -2.73 1.22
C GLU A 586 8.70 -3.49 1.38
N THR A 587 8.55 -4.65 0.73
CA THR A 587 7.37 -5.52 0.86
C THR A 587 7.23 -6.19 2.22
N SER A 588 8.30 -6.25 2.99
CA SER A 588 8.38 -6.88 4.31
C SER A 588 8.16 -5.90 5.45
N CYS A 589 8.39 -4.60 5.19
CA CYS A 589 8.36 -3.53 6.18
C CYS A 589 7.09 -2.68 6.07
N GLU A 590 6.41 -2.42 7.19
CA GLU A 590 5.23 -1.55 7.23
C GLU A 590 5.59 -0.06 7.08
N ASN A 591 6.84 0.35 7.33
CA ASN A 591 7.22 1.77 7.41
C ASN A 591 8.40 2.17 6.49
N PHE A 592 8.53 1.52 5.34
CA PHE A 592 9.52 1.89 4.32
C PHE A 592 10.96 2.01 4.85
N ASN A 593 11.37 1.11 5.74
CA ASN A 593 12.70 1.08 6.36
C ASN A 593 13.08 2.37 7.12
N ARG A 594 12.12 3.05 7.75
CA ARG A 594 12.35 4.22 8.60
C ARG A 594 12.18 3.84 10.06
N LEU A 595 12.71 4.66 10.98
CA LEU A 595 12.56 4.48 12.42
C LEU A 595 13.21 3.18 12.92
N LEU A 596 14.42 2.93 12.47
CA LEU A 596 15.21 1.75 12.79
C LEU A 596 16.52 2.13 13.47
N ASP A 597 16.92 1.39 14.50
CA ASP A 597 18.18 1.57 15.19
C ASP A 597 18.65 0.30 15.89
N ARG A 598 19.58 -0.47 15.29
CA ARG A 598 20.06 -1.73 15.87
C ARG A 598 20.74 -1.55 17.23
N LYS A 599 21.26 -0.37 17.53
CA LYS A 599 21.94 -0.09 18.81
C LYS A 599 21.02 -0.24 20.02
N ILE A 600 19.71 0.01 19.84
CA ILE A 600 18.74 -0.16 20.93
C ILE A 600 18.38 -1.61 21.22
N LEU A 601 18.87 -2.58 20.46
CA LEU A 601 18.61 -4.01 20.70
C LEU A 601 19.64 -4.66 21.61
N GLY A 602 20.92 -4.70 21.19
CA GLY A 602 21.95 -5.51 21.82
C GLY A 602 23.11 -4.74 22.46
N ASP A 603 23.11 -3.40 22.45
CA ASP A 603 24.13 -2.59 23.13
C ASP A 603 24.05 -2.79 24.66
N GLU A 604 25.17 -2.88 25.35
CA GLU A 604 25.21 -3.16 26.80
C GLU A 604 24.48 -2.10 27.63
N LYS A 605 24.50 -0.83 27.21
CA LYS A 605 23.92 0.31 27.95
C LYS A 605 22.54 0.74 27.44
N LEU A 606 22.35 0.70 26.13
CA LEU A 606 21.13 1.21 25.47
C LEU A 606 20.19 0.10 25.00
N GLY A 607 20.68 -1.15 24.93
CA GLY A 607 19.95 -2.26 24.35
C GLY A 607 18.87 -2.81 25.27
N PHE A 608 17.69 -3.05 24.72
CA PHE A 608 16.61 -3.74 25.42
C PHE A 608 17.03 -5.14 25.88
N PHE A 609 17.81 -5.84 25.06
CA PHE A 609 18.41 -7.15 25.33
C PHE A 609 19.88 -7.07 25.73
N GLY A 610 20.36 -5.92 26.21
CA GLY A 610 21.78 -5.72 26.53
C GLY A 610 22.37 -6.74 27.52
N ALA A 611 21.57 -7.25 28.44
CA ALA A 611 21.95 -8.28 29.39
C ALA A 611 21.71 -9.73 28.91
N LEU A 612 21.15 -9.96 27.74
CA LEU A 612 21.00 -11.29 27.17
C LEU A 612 22.36 -11.76 26.65
N ASN A 613 22.95 -12.72 27.33
CA ASN A 613 24.26 -13.30 26.99
C ASN A 613 24.14 -14.27 25.79
N GLU A 614 25.26 -14.55 25.15
CA GLU A 614 25.37 -15.48 24.02
C GLU A 614 24.88 -16.89 24.33
#